data_3d54437eb291d2f85ccb105456c86496
#
_entry.id   3d54437eb291d2f85ccb105456c86496
#
_cell.length_a   1.000
_cell.length_b   1.000
_cell.length_c   1.000
_cell.angle_alpha   90.00
_cell.angle_beta   90.00
_cell.angle_gamma   90.00
#
_symmetry.space_group_name_H-M   'P 1'
#
loop_
_entity.id
_entity.type
_entity.pdbx_description
1 polymer ?
#
loop_
_entity_poly.entity_id
_entity_poly.type
_entity_poly.pdbx_seq_one_letter_code
_entity_poly.pdbx_strand_id
1 'polypeptide(L)'
;DNLLPKVDCLTNLTDNTVVSYLSTVLDKANAAGKPVFGSEIEQVKNGCLASEGVEYVALGRQTGLMAAKVLQGAFAGDLPFESSEGGDMCYNPEVAAALGITIPEAELARGIDVTQQ
;
A
#
# COMPACT_ATOMS: atom_id res chain seq x y z
N ASP A 1 11.65 -8.91 16.03
CA ASP A 1 11.33 -9.42 17.36
C ASP A 1 11.34 -8.34 18.46
N ASN A 2 12.37 -7.45 18.49
CA ASN A 2 12.50 -6.44 19.55
C ASN A 2 11.53 -5.26 19.44
N LEU A 3 10.88 -5.08 18.30
CA LEU A 3 9.93 -3.99 18.04
C LEU A 3 8.51 -4.37 18.42
N LEU A 4 8.08 -5.60 18.11
CA LEU A 4 6.70 -6.07 18.28
C LEU A 4 6.10 -5.84 19.67
N PRO A 5 6.84 -6.00 20.80
CA PRO A 5 6.28 -5.72 22.13
C PRO A 5 6.07 -4.22 22.41
N LYS A 6 6.56 -3.34 21.54
CA LYS A 6 6.60 -1.87 21.77
C LYS A 6 5.62 -1.11 20.88
N VAL A 7 4.94 -1.81 19.97
CA VAL A 7 4.06 -1.19 18.96
C VAL A 7 2.72 -1.91 18.92
N ASP A 8 1.70 -1.22 18.46
CA ASP A 8 0.37 -1.80 18.26
C ASP A 8 0.14 -2.28 16.83
N CYS A 9 0.87 -1.74 15.87
CA CYS A 9 0.86 -2.13 14.48
C CYS A 9 2.22 -1.89 13.83
N LEU A 10 2.41 -2.43 12.63
CA LEU A 10 3.54 -2.14 11.75
C LEU A 10 3.04 -1.49 10.47
N THR A 11 3.86 -0.64 9.87
CA THR A 11 3.66 -0.14 8.51
C THR A 11 4.92 -0.37 7.68
N ASN A 12 4.74 -0.76 6.43
CA ASN A 12 5.82 -0.99 5.49
C ASN A 12 5.95 0.17 4.51
N LEU A 13 7.17 0.41 4.08
CA LEU A 13 7.46 1.26 2.93
C LEU A 13 7.63 0.39 1.67
N THR A 14 7.46 0.99 0.50
CA THR A 14 7.76 0.34 -0.78
C THR A 14 9.28 0.29 -0.97
N ASP A 15 9.89 -0.76 -0.48
CA ASP A 15 11.33 -1.04 -0.56
C ASP A 15 11.54 -2.49 -0.95
N ASN A 16 12.43 -2.75 -1.92
CA ASN A 16 12.67 -4.09 -2.45
C ASN A 16 13.12 -5.09 -1.38
N THR A 17 13.91 -4.64 -0.40
CA THR A 17 14.37 -5.50 0.69
C THR A 17 13.19 -5.87 1.60
N VAL A 18 12.36 -4.89 1.97
CA VAL A 18 11.15 -5.13 2.78
C VAL A 18 10.21 -6.09 2.06
N VAL A 19 9.94 -5.87 0.78
CA VAL A 19 9.07 -6.73 -0.03
C VAL A 19 9.61 -8.17 -0.09
N SER A 20 10.91 -8.35 -0.27
CA SER A 20 11.55 -9.67 -0.31
C SER A 20 11.45 -10.46 0.99
N TYR A 21 11.32 -9.78 2.13
CA TYR A 21 11.18 -10.39 3.46
C TYR A 21 9.81 -10.23 4.08
N LEU A 22 8.81 -9.78 3.29
CA LEU A 22 7.47 -9.48 3.79
C LEU A 22 6.83 -10.67 4.49
N SER A 23 6.94 -11.88 3.93
CA SER A 23 6.39 -13.09 4.55
C SER A 23 6.96 -13.33 5.95
N THR A 24 8.27 -13.15 6.12
CA THR A 24 8.91 -13.30 7.43
C THR A 24 8.41 -12.25 8.45
N VAL A 25 8.17 -11.02 7.99
CA VAL A 25 7.59 -9.95 8.85
C VAL A 25 6.17 -10.31 9.24
N LEU A 26 5.36 -10.75 8.27
CA LEU A 26 3.95 -11.13 8.49
C LEU A 26 3.83 -12.32 9.46
N ASP A 27 4.63 -13.36 9.29
CA ASP A 27 4.63 -14.52 10.19
C ASP A 27 4.85 -14.12 11.66
N LYS A 28 5.84 -13.24 11.89
CA LYS A 28 6.16 -12.76 13.23
C LYS A 28 5.11 -11.80 13.79
N ALA A 29 4.59 -10.91 12.95
CA ALA A 29 3.56 -9.96 13.34
C ALA A 29 2.24 -10.67 13.68
N ASN A 30 1.83 -11.63 12.84
CA ASN A 30 0.64 -12.44 13.05
C ASN A 30 0.74 -13.30 14.33
N ALA A 31 1.90 -13.92 14.55
CA ALA A 31 2.15 -14.67 15.80
C ALA A 31 2.07 -13.80 17.05
N ALA A 32 2.34 -12.50 16.92
CA ALA A 32 2.22 -11.51 17.98
C ALA A 32 0.84 -10.82 18.02
N GLY A 33 -0.09 -11.17 17.13
CA GLY A 33 -1.41 -10.55 17.00
C GLY A 33 -1.34 -9.07 16.58
N LYS A 34 -0.33 -8.69 15.79
CA LYS A 34 -0.09 -7.30 15.38
C LYS A 34 -0.40 -7.12 13.90
N PRO A 35 -1.30 -6.19 13.52
CA PRO A 35 -1.58 -5.89 12.12
C PRO A 35 -0.36 -5.24 11.44
N VAL A 36 -0.19 -5.56 10.16
CA VAL A 36 0.78 -4.93 9.28
C VAL A 36 0.03 -4.19 8.17
N PHE A 37 0.31 -2.90 8.04
CA PHE A 37 -0.21 -2.08 6.96
C PHE A 37 0.82 -2.04 5.82
N GLY A 38 0.37 -2.29 4.61
CA GLY A 38 1.17 -2.20 3.40
C GLY A 38 1.23 -0.77 2.85
N SER A 39 2.06 -0.58 1.84
CA SER A 39 2.17 0.66 1.08
C SER A 39 1.55 0.55 -0.32
N GLU A 40 1.07 -0.63 -0.71
CA GLU A 40 0.47 -0.87 -2.02
C GLU A 40 -0.34 -2.20 -2.01
N ILE A 41 -1.17 -2.40 -3.05
CA ILE A 41 -2.16 -3.48 -3.12
C ILE A 41 -1.54 -4.89 -3.06
N GLU A 42 -0.37 -5.13 -3.68
CA GLU A 42 0.24 -6.46 -3.70
C GLU A 42 0.71 -6.89 -2.29
N GLN A 43 1.11 -5.94 -1.45
CA GLN A 43 1.42 -6.26 -0.06
C GLN A 43 0.16 -6.69 0.72
N VAL A 44 -1.01 -6.11 0.41
CA VAL A 44 -2.29 -6.50 1.04
C VAL A 44 -2.73 -7.88 0.55
N LYS A 45 -2.60 -8.18 -0.74
CA LYS A 45 -2.82 -9.53 -1.28
C LYS A 45 -1.90 -10.57 -0.64
N ASN A 46 -0.67 -10.18 -0.31
CA ASN A 46 0.31 -11.04 0.34
C ASN A 46 0.15 -11.15 1.86
N GLY A 47 -0.85 -10.51 2.47
CA GLY A 47 -1.21 -10.69 3.87
C GLY A 47 -1.07 -9.48 4.78
N CYS A 48 -0.80 -8.29 4.26
CA CYS A 48 -1.01 -7.05 5.02
C CYS A 48 -2.50 -6.80 5.24
N LEU A 49 -2.85 -6.11 6.32
CA LEU A 49 -4.24 -5.83 6.67
C LEU A 49 -4.91 -4.89 5.67
N ALA A 50 -4.25 -3.79 5.38
CA ALA A 50 -4.75 -2.75 4.48
C ALA A 50 -3.60 -1.88 3.95
N SER A 51 -3.87 -1.13 2.91
CA SER A 51 -3.00 -0.07 2.40
C SER A 51 -3.84 1.07 1.82
N GLU A 52 -3.28 2.25 1.82
CA GLU A 52 -3.72 3.38 1.01
C GLU A 52 -2.49 3.83 0.23
N GLY A 53 -2.40 3.37 -0.99
CA GLY A 53 -1.18 3.44 -1.79
C GLY A 53 -1.39 4.10 -3.15
N VAL A 54 -0.35 4.10 -3.95
CA VAL A 54 -0.35 4.68 -5.29
C VAL A 54 -1.04 3.71 -6.25
N GLU A 55 -1.97 4.23 -7.07
CA GLU A 55 -2.50 3.50 -8.21
C GLU A 55 -1.50 3.67 -9.39
N TYR A 56 -0.79 2.59 -9.72
CA TYR A 56 0.34 2.63 -10.67
C TYR A 56 -0.07 2.93 -12.10
N VAL A 57 -1.28 2.61 -12.53
CA VAL A 57 -1.78 2.91 -13.89
C VAL A 57 -2.02 4.41 -14.02
N ALA A 58 -2.65 5.04 -13.01
CA ALA A 58 -2.86 6.48 -12.97
C ALA A 58 -1.51 7.24 -12.91
N LEU A 59 -0.57 6.78 -12.08
CA LEU A 59 0.78 7.33 -12.01
C LEU A 59 1.50 7.21 -13.37
N GLY A 60 1.40 6.06 -14.03
CA GLY A 60 1.96 5.86 -15.37
C GLY A 60 1.37 6.78 -16.41
N ARG A 61 0.05 7.01 -16.36
CA ARG A 61 -0.65 7.96 -17.24
C ARG A 61 -0.17 9.39 -16.98
N GLN A 62 -0.10 9.82 -15.73
CA GLN A 62 0.38 11.16 -15.35
C GLN A 62 1.82 11.37 -15.83
N THR A 63 2.70 10.42 -15.60
CA THR A 63 4.09 10.45 -16.07
C THR A 63 4.17 10.52 -17.59
N GLY A 64 3.33 9.76 -18.31
CA GLY A 64 3.24 9.82 -19.78
C GLY A 64 2.80 11.18 -20.31
N LEU A 65 1.86 11.84 -19.62
CA LEU A 65 1.44 13.21 -19.98
C LEU A 65 2.56 14.25 -19.75
N MET A 66 3.34 14.10 -18.69
CA MET A 66 4.52 14.94 -18.46
C MET A 66 5.58 14.72 -19.55
N ALA A 67 5.85 13.46 -19.91
CA ALA A 67 6.78 13.14 -21.00
C ALA A 67 6.31 13.73 -22.35
N ALA A 68 5.01 13.68 -22.63
CA ALA A 68 4.43 14.27 -23.84
C ALA A 68 4.68 15.78 -23.93
N LYS A 69 4.60 16.53 -22.82
CA LYS A 69 4.93 17.97 -22.79
C LYS A 69 6.37 18.22 -23.23
N VAL A 70 7.31 17.40 -22.73
CA VAL A 70 8.74 17.49 -23.11
C VAL A 70 8.94 17.20 -24.60
N LEU A 71 8.29 16.15 -25.12
CA LEU A 71 8.35 15.80 -26.54
C LEU A 71 7.74 16.89 -27.45
N GLN A 72 6.82 17.68 -26.94
CA GLN A 72 6.23 18.84 -27.63
C GLN A 72 7.10 20.11 -27.54
N GLY A 73 8.26 20.03 -26.88
CA GLY A 73 9.24 21.12 -26.83
C GLY A 73 9.28 21.88 -25.50
N ALA A 74 8.54 21.45 -24.46
CA ALA A 74 8.70 22.03 -23.14
C ALA A 74 10.09 21.68 -22.57
N PHE A 75 10.77 22.68 -21.99
CA PHE A 75 12.03 22.43 -21.32
C PHE A 75 11.78 21.69 -19.99
N ALA A 76 12.40 20.53 -19.82
CA ALA A 76 12.16 19.67 -18.66
C ALA A 76 12.43 20.38 -17.31
N GLY A 77 13.38 21.31 -17.27
CA GLY A 77 13.70 22.10 -16.07
C GLY A 77 12.62 23.12 -15.66
N ASP A 78 11.70 23.46 -16.56
CA ASP A 78 10.58 24.36 -16.28
C ASP A 78 9.32 23.61 -15.79
N LEU A 79 9.31 22.28 -15.91
CA LEU A 79 8.20 21.47 -15.44
C LEU A 79 8.36 21.20 -13.94
N PRO A 80 7.37 21.57 -13.12
CA PRO A 80 7.40 21.20 -11.71
C PRO A 80 7.29 19.68 -11.58
N PHE A 81 7.84 19.12 -10.48
CA PHE A 81 7.49 17.77 -10.11
C PHE A 81 6.02 17.74 -9.69
N GLU A 82 5.36 16.64 -9.99
CA GLU A 82 3.97 16.40 -9.63
C GLU A 82 3.90 15.23 -8.66
N SER A 83 3.05 15.33 -7.64
CA SER A 83 2.70 14.20 -6.79
C SER A 83 1.50 13.46 -7.39
N SER A 84 1.46 12.14 -7.26
CA SER A 84 0.23 11.41 -7.56
C SER A 84 -0.87 11.83 -6.57
N GLU A 85 -2.06 12.08 -7.07
CA GLU A 85 -3.24 12.12 -6.22
C GLU A 85 -3.43 10.70 -5.66
N GLY A 86 -3.78 10.58 -4.36
CA GLY A 86 -3.80 9.32 -3.62
C GLY A 86 -4.32 8.10 -4.38
N GLY A 87 -4.07 6.94 -3.84
CA GLY A 87 -4.55 5.68 -4.40
C GLY A 87 -5.79 5.18 -3.69
N ASP A 88 -6.36 4.11 -4.22
CA ASP A 88 -7.48 3.44 -3.57
C ASP A 88 -7.03 2.77 -2.27
N MET A 89 -7.89 2.85 -1.26
CA MET A 89 -7.74 2.06 -0.05
C MET A 89 -8.02 0.60 -0.39
N CYS A 90 -7.12 -0.30 0.00
CA CYS A 90 -7.29 -1.74 -0.17
C CYS A 90 -7.25 -2.43 1.18
N TYR A 91 -8.03 -3.49 1.35
CA TYR A 91 -8.04 -4.26 2.60
C TYR A 91 -8.19 -5.75 2.35
N ASN A 92 -7.73 -6.54 3.33
CA ASN A 92 -7.86 -7.99 3.33
C ASN A 92 -8.77 -8.41 4.50
N PRO A 93 -10.02 -8.81 4.23
CA PRO A 93 -10.98 -9.19 5.26
C PRO A 93 -10.59 -10.48 5.99
N GLU A 94 -9.85 -11.39 5.35
CA GLU A 94 -9.40 -12.63 5.97
C GLU A 94 -8.35 -12.34 7.04
N VAL A 95 -7.42 -11.43 6.77
CA VAL A 95 -6.42 -10.97 7.74
C VAL A 95 -7.09 -10.24 8.90
N ALA A 96 -8.07 -9.37 8.61
CA ALA A 96 -8.84 -8.69 9.65
C ALA A 96 -9.54 -9.69 10.58
N ALA A 97 -10.21 -10.69 10.01
CA ALA A 97 -10.89 -11.74 10.78
C ALA A 97 -9.90 -12.57 11.63
N ALA A 98 -8.75 -12.97 11.07
CA ALA A 98 -7.72 -13.72 11.76
C ALA A 98 -7.13 -12.97 12.96
N LEU A 99 -7.01 -11.65 12.86
CA LEU A 99 -6.51 -10.78 13.93
C LEU A 99 -7.62 -10.27 14.87
N GLY A 100 -8.90 -10.62 14.62
CA GLY A 100 -10.04 -10.14 15.41
C GLY A 100 -10.29 -8.63 15.25
N ILE A 101 -9.89 -8.04 14.12
CA ILE A 101 -10.02 -6.62 13.82
C ILE A 101 -11.32 -6.40 13.04
N THR A 102 -12.12 -5.45 13.48
CA THR A 102 -13.28 -4.97 12.74
C THR A 102 -12.90 -3.75 11.93
N ILE A 103 -12.99 -3.85 10.59
CA ILE A 103 -12.77 -2.71 9.70
C ILE A 103 -14.03 -1.84 9.75
N PRO A 104 -13.92 -0.51 9.99
CA PRO A 104 -15.08 0.38 10.01
C PRO A 104 -15.86 0.35 8.69
N GLU A 105 -17.18 0.45 8.76
CA GLU A 105 -18.07 0.41 7.59
C GLU A 105 -17.73 1.50 6.56
N ALA A 106 -17.34 2.68 7.03
CA ALA A 106 -16.90 3.77 6.16
C ALA A 106 -15.68 3.40 5.31
N GLU A 107 -14.75 2.62 5.87
CA GLU A 107 -13.55 2.13 5.17
C GLU A 107 -13.90 1.00 4.20
N LEU A 108 -14.79 0.09 4.62
CA LEU A 108 -15.29 -0.97 3.72
C LEU A 108 -16.00 -0.39 2.50
N ALA A 109 -16.78 0.69 2.68
CA ALA A 109 -17.55 1.31 1.60
C ALA A 109 -16.67 2.00 0.54
N ARG A 110 -15.48 2.48 0.90
CA ARG A 110 -14.56 3.16 -0.02
C ARG A 110 -13.40 2.27 -0.48
N GLY A 111 -13.19 1.15 0.19
CA GLY A 111 -12.04 0.29 -0.01
C GLY A 111 -12.29 -0.84 -1.00
N ILE A 112 -11.21 -1.37 -1.54
CA ILE A 112 -11.18 -2.52 -2.43
C ILE A 112 -10.87 -3.76 -1.59
N ASP A 113 -11.76 -4.74 -1.61
CA ASP A 113 -11.53 -6.07 -1.07
C ASP A 113 -10.60 -6.85 -2.01
N VAL A 114 -9.39 -7.13 -1.56
CA VAL A 114 -8.37 -7.81 -2.37
C VAL A 114 -8.66 -9.30 -2.60
N THR A 115 -9.58 -9.90 -1.85
CA THR A 115 -9.95 -11.32 -2.01
C THR A 115 -10.94 -11.53 -3.16
N GLN A 116 -11.50 -10.46 -3.72
CA GLN A 116 -12.47 -10.50 -4.82
C GLN A 116 -11.86 -10.13 -6.18
N GLN A 117 -10.53 -10.00 -6.27
CA GLN A 117 -9.83 -9.63 -7.51
C GLN A 117 -9.10 -10.82 -8.14
#